data_d5f9a610c014ab307fe73583c8f676f4
#
_entry.id   d5f9a610c014ab307fe73583c8f676f4
#
_cell.length_a   1.000
_cell.length_b   1.000
_cell.length_c   1.000
_cell.angle_alpha   90.00
_cell.angle_beta   90.00
_cell.angle_gamma   90.00
#
_symmetry.space_group_name_H-M   'P 1'
#
loop_
_entity.id
_entity.type
_entity.pdbx_description
1 polymer ?
#
loop_
_entity_poly.entity_id
_entity_poly.type
_entity_poly.pdbx_seq_one_letter_code
_entity_poly.pdbx_strand_id
1 'polypeptide(L)'
;MKRRYFILAAILIMIIGGIWFGKRNNFFNASANENAFRDTNHLILTKHARCRMDCRHITAAEIKDIIHNGNVNYSKSGKGNKGDDTYALEGYSNEHQHIRVVVAAENEGLMVITCIDLDHEWPCNCY
;
A
#
# COMPACT_ATOMS: atom_id res chain seq x y z
N MET A 1 43.24 -26.50 -19.53
CA MET A 1 42.64 -25.11 -19.48
C MET A 1 41.14 -25.12 -19.75
N LYS A 2 40.59 -25.86 -20.69
CA LYS A 2 39.15 -25.87 -21.03
C LYS A 2 38.22 -26.24 -19.86
N ARG A 3 38.59 -27.15 -18.98
CA ARG A 3 37.79 -27.62 -17.85
C ARG A 3 37.51 -26.51 -16.78
N ARG A 4 38.43 -25.56 -16.61
CA ARG A 4 38.27 -24.42 -15.67
C ARG A 4 37.24 -23.40 -16.16
N TYR A 5 37.16 -23.18 -17.46
CA TYR A 5 36.17 -22.27 -18.05
C TYR A 5 34.74 -22.80 -17.96
N PHE A 6 34.54 -24.12 -18.07
CA PHE A 6 33.23 -24.74 -17.90
C PHE A 6 32.71 -24.63 -16.46
N ILE A 7 33.57 -24.73 -15.47
CA ILE A 7 33.20 -24.60 -14.04
C ILE A 7 32.82 -23.13 -13.75
N LEU A 8 33.60 -22.17 -14.24
CA LEU A 8 33.30 -20.74 -14.07
C LEU A 8 32.01 -20.33 -14.79
N ALA A 9 31.74 -20.83 -15.98
CA ALA A 9 30.50 -20.59 -16.71
C ALA A 9 29.28 -21.18 -15.99
N ALA A 10 29.39 -22.38 -15.42
CA ALA A 10 28.31 -23.01 -14.64
C ALA A 10 27.98 -22.21 -13.36
N ILE A 11 28.99 -21.69 -12.66
CA ILE A 11 28.80 -20.86 -11.46
C ILE A 11 28.13 -19.54 -11.83
N LEU A 12 28.51 -18.91 -12.94
CA LEU A 12 27.92 -17.66 -13.41
C LEU A 12 26.41 -17.83 -13.75
N ILE A 13 26.05 -18.94 -14.40
CA ILE A 13 24.65 -19.27 -14.72
C ILE A 13 23.84 -19.50 -13.45
N MET A 14 24.40 -20.16 -12.43
CA MET A 14 23.72 -20.36 -11.14
C MET A 14 23.47 -19.05 -10.40
N ILE A 15 24.41 -18.10 -10.44
CA ILE A 15 24.28 -16.78 -9.80
C ILE A 15 23.18 -15.97 -10.49
N ILE A 16 23.19 -15.93 -11.83
CA ILE A 16 22.18 -15.21 -12.63
C ILE A 16 20.78 -15.83 -12.44
N GLY A 17 20.68 -17.16 -12.43
CA GLY A 17 19.44 -17.88 -12.17
C GLY A 17 18.89 -17.63 -10.77
N GLY A 18 19.75 -17.57 -9.76
CA GLY A 18 19.37 -17.29 -8.38
C GLY A 18 18.82 -15.88 -8.19
N ILE A 19 19.40 -14.88 -8.84
CA ILE A 19 18.91 -13.49 -8.81
C ILE A 19 17.55 -13.36 -9.51
N TRP A 20 17.36 -14.07 -10.61
CA TRP A 20 16.09 -14.07 -11.36
C TRP A 20 14.95 -14.76 -10.60
N PHE A 21 15.25 -15.85 -9.90
CA PHE A 21 14.28 -16.63 -9.11
C PHE A 21 13.88 -15.88 -7.83
N GLY A 22 14.82 -15.23 -7.15
CA GLY A 22 14.54 -14.41 -5.97
C GLY A 22 13.63 -13.21 -6.27
N LYS A 23 13.81 -12.56 -7.43
CA LYS A 23 12.97 -11.42 -7.84
C LYS A 23 11.53 -11.83 -8.20
N ARG A 24 11.33 -13.08 -8.65
CA ARG A 24 10.03 -13.64 -9.02
C ARG A 24 9.16 -13.98 -7.79
N ASN A 25 9.78 -14.41 -6.69
CA ASN A 25 9.05 -14.75 -5.47
C ASN A 25 8.53 -13.51 -4.73
N ASN A 26 9.21 -12.37 -4.81
CA ASN A 26 8.74 -11.11 -4.22
C ASN A 26 7.52 -10.53 -4.96
N PHE A 27 7.37 -10.81 -6.26
CA PHE A 27 6.22 -10.36 -7.04
C PHE A 27 4.93 -11.10 -6.65
N PHE A 28 4.99 -12.41 -6.40
CA PHE A 28 3.83 -13.20 -5.97
C PHE A 28 3.37 -12.84 -4.55
N ASN A 29 4.28 -12.55 -3.63
CA ASN A 29 3.93 -12.11 -2.28
C ASN A 29 3.33 -10.69 -2.27
N ALA A 30 3.76 -9.80 -3.14
CA ALA A 30 3.21 -8.45 -3.26
C ALA A 30 1.75 -8.49 -3.72
N SER A 31 1.38 -9.31 -4.72
CA SER A 31 0.00 -9.36 -5.23
C SER A 31 -0.98 -10.07 -4.28
N ALA A 32 -0.55 -11.08 -3.53
CA ALA A 32 -1.38 -11.74 -2.52
C ALA A 32 -1.68 -10.79 -1.33
N ASN A 33 -0.70 -9.97 -0.95
CA ASN A 33 -0.86 -8.97 0.10
C ASN A 33 -1.69 -7.77 -0.39
N GLU A 34 -1.63 -7.45 -1.67
CA GLU A 34 -2.39 -6.34 -2.26
C GLU A 34 -3.90 -6.55 -2.18
N ASN A 35 -4.39 -7.77 -2.38
CA ASN A 35 -5.82 -8.08 -2.25
C ASN A 35 -6.33 -7.91 -0.81
N ALA A 36 -5.50 -8.15 0.21
CA ALA A 36 -5.90 -8.07 1.60
C ALA A 36 -6.23 -6.63 2.04
N PHE A 37 -5.50 -5.62 1.54
CA PHE A 37 -5.77 -4.22 1.90
C PHE A 37 -6.72 -3.49 0.92
N ARG A 38 -7.30 -4.19 -0.04
CA ARG A 38 -8.34 -3.67 -0.95
C ARG A 38 -9.74 -4.18 -0.63
N ASP A 39 -9.89 -5.07 0.35
CA ASP A 39 -11.20 -5.55 0.79
C ASP A 39 -11.88 -4.51 1.69
N THR A 40 -12.91 -3.86 1.15
CA THR A 40 -13.70 -2.83 1.86
C THR A 40 -15.01 -3.35 2.44
N ASN A 41 -15.24 -4.67 2.47
CA ASN A 41 -16.48 -5.26 3.02
C ASN A 41 -16.61 -4.97 4.53
N HIS A 42 -15.48 -4.99 5.25
CA HIS A 42 -15.42 -4.61 6.66
C HIS A 42 -14.43 -3.45 6.84
N LEU A 43 -14.88 -2.23 6.51
CA LEU A 43 -14.09 -1.01 6.65
C LEU A 43 -14.25 -0.41 8.05
N ILE A 44 -13.15 -0.33 8.77
CA ILE A 44 -13.09 0.25 10.12
C ILE A 44 -12.49 1.65 10.02
N LEU A 45 -13.29 2.67 10.34
CA LEU A 45 -12.80 4.06 10.38
C LEU A 45 -12.37 4.41 11.80
N THR A 46 -11.09 4.73 11.99
CA THR A 46 -10.59 5.24 13.28
C THR A 46 -11.24 6.59 13.62
N LYS A 47 -11.22 6.97 14.91
CA LYS A 47 -11.68 8.30 15.34
C LYS A 47 -10.93 9.42 14.60
N HIS A 48 -9.61 9.24 14.44
CA HIS A 48 -8.76 10.18 13.72
C HIS A 48 -9.12 10.26 12.22
N ALA A 49 -9.35 9.11 11.57
CA ALA A 49 -9.78 9.08 10.18
C ALA A 49 -11.10 9.82 9.96
N ARG A 50 -12.11 9.58 10.82
CA ARG A 50 -13.40 10.29 10.75
C ARG A 50 -13.25 11.80 10.88
N CYS A 51 -12.47 12.26 11.87
CA CYS A 51 -12.20 13.70 12.02
C CYS A 51 -11.52 14.29 10.78
N ARG A 52 -10.56 13.58 10.19
CA ARG A 52 -9.88 14.03 8.97
C ARG A 52 -10.81 14.04 7.75
N MET A 53 -11.68 13.04 7.63
CA MET A 53 -12.71 12.97 6.58
C MET A 53 -13.66 14.19 6.68
N ASP A 54 -14.22 14.42 7.86
CA ASP A 54 -15.15 15.53 8.10
C ASP A 54 -14.50 16.89 7.79
N CYS A 55 -13.29 17.12 8.30
CA CYS A 55 -12.56 18.37 8.10
C CYS A 55 -12.18 18.62 6.64
N ARG A 56 -11.87 17.57 5.87
CA ARG A 56 -11.42 17.65 4.47
C ARG A 56 -12.51 17.39 3.46
N HIS A 57 -13.75 17.24 3.93
CA HIS A 57 -14.93 16.92 3.10
C HIS A 57 -14.75 15.63 2.26
N ILE A 58 -14.05 14.63 2.81
CA ILE A 58 -13.83 13.33 2.17
C ILE A 58 -14.90 12.35 2.66
N THR A 59 -15.67 11.79 1.74
CA THR A 59 -16.73 10.85 2.03
C THR A 59 -16.24 9.41 2.17
N ALA A 60 -17.03 8.55 2.83
CA ALA A 60 -16.72 7.12 2.91
C ALA A 60 -16.75 6.43 1.53
N ALA A 61 -17.54 6.93 0.59
CA ALA A 61 -17.57 6.43 -0.79
C ALA A 61 -16.24 6.71 -1.51
N GLU A 62 -15.69 7.92 -1.36
CA GLU A 62 -14.39 8.28 -1.92
C GLU A 62 -13.26 7.47 -1.29
N ILE A 63 -13.28 7.25 0.02
CA ILE A 63 -12.32 6.36 0.70
C ILE A 63 -12.33 4.96 0.07
N LYS A 64 -13.52 4.37 -0.15
CA LYS A 64 -13.65 3.06 -0.79
C LYS A 64 -13.15 3.08 -2.24
N ASP A 65 -13.46 4.12 -2.99
CA ASP A 65 -13.02 4.27 -4.37
C ASP A 65 -11.48 4.32 -4.47
N ILE A 66 -10.83 5.13 -3.62
CA ILE A 66 -9.37 5.20 -3.55
C ILE A 66 -8.75 3.88 -3.11
N ILE A 67 -9.36 3.14 -2.18
CA ILE A 67 -8.87 1.81 -1.79
C ILE A 67 -8.94 0.82 -2.96
N HIS A 68 -10.02 0.83 -3.74
CA HIS A 68 -10.18 -0.09 -4.87
C HIS A 68 -9.32 0.30 -6.09
N ASN A 69 -9.31 1.56 -6.46
CA ASN A 69 -8.80 2.04 -7.75
C ASN A 69 -7.49 2.83 -7.64
N GLY A 70 -7.12 3.30 -6.44
CA GLY A 70 -5.92 4.08 -6.20
C GLY A 70 -4.63 3.28 -6.37
N ASN A 71 -3.54 3.99 -6.63
CA ASN A 71 -2.20 3.41 -6.72
C ASN A 71 -1.54 3.36 -5.35
N VAL A 72 -0.82 2.27 -5.06
CA VAL A 72 -0.04 2.15 -3.82
C VAL A 72 1.20 3.02 -3.91
N ASN A 73 1.35 3.95 -2.97
CA ASN A 73 2.59 4.71 -2.79
C ASN A 73 3.46 3.99 -1.75
N TYR A 74 4.36 3.14 -2.22
CA TYR A 74 5.24 2.36 -1.34
C TYR A 74 6.22 3.24 -0.53
N SER A 75 6.57 4.44 -1.01
CA SER A 75 7.44 5.37 -0.27
C SER A 75 6.74 6.00 0.94
N LYS A 76 5.41 5.96 0.99
CA LYS A 76 4.56 6.44 2.08
C LYS A 76 3.88 5.31 2.86
N SER A 77 4.10 4.08 2.43
CA SER A 77 3.71 2.85 3.13
C SER A 77 4.81 2.43 4.10
N GLY A 78 4.49 1.61 5.11
CA GLY A 78 5.50 1.18 6.07
C GLY A 78 4.93 0.42 7.25
N LYS A 79 5.55 0.53 8.41
CA LYS A 79 5.09 -0.07 9.66
C LYS A 79 4.31 0.95 10.48
N GLY A 80 3.15 0.54 10.96
CA GLY A 80 2.36 1.28 11.93
C GLY A 80 2.97 1.24 13.33
N ASN A 81 2.38 1.99 14.25
CA ASN A 81 2.86 2.07 15.65
C ASN A 81 2.80 0.72 16.39
N LYS A 82 1.95 -0.21 15.95
CA LYS A 82 1.81 -1.56 16.49
C LYS A 82 2.67 -2.60 15.76
N GLY A 83 3.45 -2.18 14.76
CA GLY A 83 4.28 -3.07 13.94
C GLY A 83 3.56 -3.71 12.76
N ASP A 84 2.27 -3.46 12.58
CA ASP A 84 1.46 -3.85 11.43
C ASP A 84 1.89 -3.14 10.15
N ASP A 85 1.67 -3.79 9.01
CA ASP A 85 1.94 -3.18 7.71
C ASP A 85 0.86 -2.16 7.37
N THR A 86 1.28 -0.95 7.00
CA THR A 86 0.40 0.12 6.55
C THR A 86 0.65 0.44 5.08
N TYR A 87 -0.43 0.69 4.34
CA TYR A 87 -0.39 1.01 2.91
C TYR A 87 -1.00 2.37 2.66
N ALA A 88 -0.31 3.19 1.89
CA ALA A 88 -0.79 4.48 1.41
C ALA A 88 -1.29 4.32 -0.03
N LEU A 89 -2.58 4.53 -0.25
CA LEU A 89 -3.21 4.47 -1.57
C LEU A 89 -3.55 5.88 -2.02
N GLU A 90 -3.24 6.21 -3.27
CA GLU A 90 -3.43 7.55 -3.82
C GLU A 90 -4.23 7.51 -5.11
N GLY A 91 -5.11 8.47 -5.30
CA GLY A 91 -5.91 8.60 -6.51
C GLY A 91 -6.78 9.84 -6.49
N TYR A 92 -7.47 10.06 -7.59
CA TYR A 92 -8.48 11.11 -7.70
C TYR A 92 -9.87 10.53 -7.46
N SER A 93 -10.65 11.16 -6.59
CA SER A 93 -12.06 10.82 -6.41
C SER A 93 -12.90 11.24 -7.62
N ASN A 94 -14.15 10.75 -7.68
CA ASN A 94 -15.10 11.18 -8.71
C ASN A 94 -15.39 12.70 -8.66
N GLU A 95 -15.16 13.34 -7.52
CA GLU A 95 -15.27 14.79 -7.33
C GLU A 95 -13.97 15.55 -7.64
N HIS A 96 -12.96 14.85 -8.22
CA HIS A 96 -11.66 15.37 -8.62
C HIS A 96 -10.75 15.80 -7.44
N GLN A 97 -11.03 15.34 -6.22
CA GLN A 97 -10.15 15.55 -5.09
C GLN A 97 -9.00 14.52 -5.12
N HIS A 98 -7.77 14.98 -4.98
CA HIS A 98 -6.58 14.12 -4.95
C HIS A 98 -6.34 13.62 -3.53
N ILE A 99 -6.65 12.35 -3.28
CA ILE A 99 -6.72 11.78 -1.95
C ILE A 99 -5.64 10.72 -1.75
N ARG A 100 -4.99 10.75 -0.58
CA ARG A 100 -4.23 9.63 -0.03
C ARG A 100 -5.00 9.03 1.14
N VAL A 101 -5.24 7.74 1.09
CA VAL A 101 -5.82 6.96 2.19
C VAL A 101 -4.73 6.05 2.76
N VAL A 102 -4.55 6.06 4.08
CA VAL A 102 -3.63 5.15 4.76
C VAL A 102 -4.43 4.09 5.49
N VAL A 103 -4.16 2.83 5.15
CA VAL A 103 -4.87 1.66 5.68
C VAL A 103 -3.93 0.66 6.32
N ALA A 104 -4.46 -0.14 7.24
CA ALA A 104 -3.81 -1.35 7.78
C ALA A 104 -4.80 -2.52 7.72
N ALA A 105 -4.31 -3.70 7.35
CA ALA A 105 -5.10 -4.92 7.43
C ALA A 105 -5.10 -5.43 8.87
N GLU A 106 -6.29 -5.55 9.47
CA GLU A 106 -6.51 -6.08 10.81
C GLU A 106 -7.33 -7.37 10.74
N ASN A 107 -7.35 -8.16 11.81
CA ASN A 107 -8.11 -9.42 11.85
C ASN A 107 -9.61 -9.22 11.63
N GLU A 108 -10.14 -8.06 12.03
CA GLU A 108 -11.57 -7.73 11.95
C GLU A 108 -11.97 -6.98 10.69
N GLY A 109 -11.01 -6.62 9.83
CA GLY A 109 -11.26 -5.89 8.59
C GLY A 109 -10.14 -4.92 8.21
N LEU A 110 -10.44 -4.05 7.27
CA LEU A 110 -9.51 -3.03 6.81
C LEU A 110 -9.68 -1.75 7.61
N MET A 111 -8.66 -1.39 8.38
CA MET A 111 -8.66 -0.16 9.18
C MET A 111 -8.16 1.03 8.38
N VAL A 112 -8.96 2.09 8.26
CA VAL A 112 -8.52 3.39 7.76
C VAL A 112 -7.93 4.19 8.90
N ILE A 113 -6.64 4.45 8.81
CA ILE A 113 -5.88 5.19 9.83
C ILE A 113 -6.06 6.70 9.65
N THR A 114 -5.93 7.18 8.41
CA THR A 114 -6.10 8.59 8.05
C THR A 114 -6.38 8.76 6.56
N CYS A 115 -6.87 9.93 6.18
CA CYS A 115 -6.95 10.37 4.79
C CYS A 115 -6.41 11.79 4.66
N ILE A 116 -5.82 12.10 3.51
CA ILE A 116 -5.14 13.36 3.23
C ILE A 116 -5.58 13.86 1.86
N ASP A 117 -5.95 15.14 1.79
CA ASP A 117 -6.06 15.86 0.52
C ASP A 117 -4.65 16.30 0.10
N LEU A 118 -4.20 15.87 -1.07
CA LEU A 118 -2.82 16.11 -1.52
C LEU A 118 -2.65 17.46 -2.21
N ASP A 119 -3.73 18.05 -2.67
CA ASP A 119 -3.71 19.31 -3.42
C ASP A 119 -4.11 20.52 -2.57
N HIS A 120 -4.71 20.27 -1.38
CA HIS A 120 -5.20 21.34 -0.52
C HIS A 120 -4.84 21.13 0.95
N GLU A 121 -4.30 22.15 1.60
CA GLU A 121 -4.05 22.15 3.05
C GLU A 121 -5.31 22.57 3.82
N TRP A 122 -5.74 21.72 4.74
CA TRP A 122 -6.89 21.94 5.59
C TRP A 122 -6.45 22.17 7.04
N PRO A 123 -6.90 23.25 7.71
CA PRO A 123 -6.55 23.50 9.11
C PRO A 123 -7.36 22.58 10.04
N CYS A 124 -7.06 21.28 10.03
CA CYS A 124 -7.78 20.28 10.80
C CYS A 124 -7.21 20.12 12.21
N ASN A 125 -8.06 20.21 13.23
CA ASN A 125 -7.73 20.01 14.65
C ASN A 125 -8.17 18.59 15.07
N CYS A 126 -7.49 17.56 14.56
CA CYS A 126 -7.78 16.15 14.82
C CYS A 126 -6.71 15.54 15.73
N TYR A 127 -6.95 15.47 17.03
CA TYR A 127 -6.07 14.88 18.05
C TYR A 127 -6.69 13.62 18.66
#